data_c6de7786577088d5760accebaa9c4ebe
#
_entry.id   c6de7786577088d5760accebaa9c4ebe
#
_cell.length_a   1.000
_cell.length_b   1.000
_cell.length_c   1.000
_cell.angle_alpha   90.00
_cell.angle_beta   90.00
_cell.angle_gamma   90.00
#
_symmetry.space_group_name_H-M   'P 1'
#
loop_
_entity.id
_entity.type
_entity.pdbx_description
1 polymer ?
#
loop_
_entity_poly.entity_id
_entity_poly.type
_entity_poly.pdbx_seq_one_letter_code
_entity_poly.pdbx_strand_id
1 'polypeptide(L)'
;MSKSNELRLPTVLYQPRNQAGGENTAALNDLQSPPKGNDMRNQTVLFIMNEATTDDEARQIAARAAGQNSRLICLILSMVPTYPISSFGVLPYGSMDVAPGWAEEIAQQRKMLKKRSEAIQSILESEGTSGDVHAVSCVPSDVRSVVARRALVCDAATVSQSLRDDDPDAFHAAVNGVLFESPIPLVLNGLPLDQPECVFLAWNTELPASRAAHAALPMLKAAKEVIIGSFDPIATELQDGENPGSDLAKWLSHQGCTVTINQYPSGGEEIGACIRHRAAEVGADLVVMGAFGRSRLQQFVFGGTTRSMTEQTAVKVLMAH
;
A
#
# COMPACT_ATOMS: atom_id res chain seq x y z
N MET A 1 0.14 37.90 45.19
CA MET A 1 -1.10 38.12 44.40
C MET A 1 -0.75 38.00 42.93
N SER A 2 -0.91 36.82 42.38
CA SER A 2 -0.70 36.55 40.96
C SER A 2 -1.94 35.88 40.42
N LYS A 3 -2.61 36.48 39.46
CA LYS A 3 -3.85 35.99 38.85
C LYS A 3 -3.44 35.10 37.66
N SER A 4 -3.77 33.81 37.77
CA SER A 4 -3.73 32.85 36.67
C SER A 4 -4.84 33.15 35.66
N ASN A 5 -4.46 33.36 34.43
CA ASN A 5 -5.35 33.58 33.31
C ASN A 5 -5.60 32.24 32.62
N GLU A 6 -6.72 31.58 32.89
CA GLU A 6 -7.15 30.37 32.21
C GLU A 6 -7.80 30.75 30.86
N LEU A 7 -7.15 30.36 29.78
CA LEU A 7 -7.71 30.42 28.42
C LEU A 7 -8.71 29.27 28.26
N ARG A 8 -9.99 29.58 28.29
CA ARG A 8 -11.07 28.66 27.91
C ARG A 8 -11.22 28.65 26.40
N LEU A 9 -11.00 27.48 25.81
CA LEU A 9 -11.35 27.20 24.40
C LEU A 9 -12.87 27.01 24.26
N PRO A 10 -13.51 27.51 23.18
CA PRO A 10 -14.94 27.34 23.00
C PRO A 10 -15.29 25.90 22.62
N THR A 11 -16.18 25.31 23.41
CA THR A 11 -16.82 24.01 23.10
C THR A 11 -17.84 24.21 22.00
N VAL A 12 -17.57 23.68 20.81
CA VAL A 12 -18.55 23.61 19.72
C VAL A 12 -19.49 22.45 19.99
N LEU A 13 -20.68 22.75 20.48
CA LEU A 13 -21.78 21.78 20.60
C LEU A 13 -22.44 21.62 19.23
N TYR A 14 -22.30 20.43 18.62
CA TYR A 14 -23.07 20.04 17.45
C TYR A 14 -24.51 19.72 17.87
N GLN A 15 -25.47 20.53 17.46
CA GLN A 15 -26.90 20.21 17.59
C GLN A 15 -27.45 19.75 16.24
N PRO A 16 -28.05 18.53 16.16
CA PRO A 16 -28.76 18.13 14.95
C PRO A 16 -30.07 18.92 14.83
N ARG A 17 -30.29 19.56 13.68
CA ARG A 17 -31.56 20.21 13.35
C ARG A 17 -32.65 19.16 13.12
N ASN A 18 -33.59 19.04 14.03
CA ASN A 18 -34.90 18.45 13.76
C ASN A 18 -35.71 19.42 12.90
N GLN A 19 -36.06 19.01 11.69
CA GLN A 19 -37.20 19.56 10.96
C GLN A 19 -38.25 18.48 10.81
N ALA A 20 -39.41 18.81 11.30
CA ALA A 20 -40.61 18.01 11.32
C ALA A 20 -41.32 17.93 9.96
N GLY A 21 -41.96 16.78 9.72
CA GLY A 21 -43.22 16.67 9.01
C GLY A 21 -43.16 16.38 7.51
N GLY A 22 -43.62 15.18 7.13
CA GLY A 22 -44.02 14.86 5.77
C GLY A 22 -43.92 13.36 5.49
N GLU A 23 -45.05 12.70 5.48
CA GLU A 23 -45.25 11.28 5.19
C GLU A 23 -44.59 10.85 3.89
N ASN A 24 -43.72 9.85 3.96
CA ASN A 24 -43.45 8.98 2.83
C ASN A 24 -42.97 7.60 3.34
N THR A 25 -43.93 6.77 3.70
CA THR A 25 -43.73 5.42 4.25
C THR A 25 -43.26 4.39 3.20
N ALA A 26 -43.05 4.76 1.95
CA ALA A 26 -42.64 3.87 0.87
C ALA A 26 -41.10 3.78 0.64
N ALA A 27 -40.31 4.70 1.21
CA ALA A 27 -38.85 4.77 0.98
C ALA A 27 -38.01 4.11 2.10
N LEU A 28 -38.62 3.61 3.16
CA LEU A 28 -37.90 3.07 4.34
C LEU A 28 -37.60 1.55 4.24
N ASN A 29 -38.17 0.85 3.27
CA ASN A 29 -37.92 -0.58 3.11
C ASN A 29 -36.67 -0.94 2.29
N ASP A 30 -36.03 0.03 1.61
CA ASP A 30 -34.78 -0.21 0.87
C ASP A 30 -33.50 -0.02 1.72
N LEU A 31 -33.63 0.44 2.96
CA LEU A 31 -32.48 0.73 3.84
C LEU A 31 -32.11 -0.41 4.80
N GLN A 32 -32.75 -1.59 4.72
CA GLN A 32 -32.56 -2.68 5.70
C GLN A 32 -32.01 -3.99 5.13
N SER A 33 -31.41 -3.98 3.95
CA SER A 33 -30.55 -5.10 3.58
C SER A 33 -29.11 -4.74 3.97
N PRO A 34 -28.46 -5.49 4.90
CA PRO A 34 -27.03 -5.32 5.08
C PRO A 34 -26.37 -5.57 3.71
N PRO A 35 -25.33 -4.80 3.32
CA PRO A 35 -24.67 -5.00 2.05
C PRO A 35 -24.19 -6.46 1.99
N LYS A 36 -24.82 -7.24 1.13
CA LYS A 36 -24.37 -8.58 0.80
C LYS A 36 -23.12 -8.43 -0.04
N GLY A 37 -22.01 -8.81 0.52
CA GLY A 37 -20.78 -8.91 -0.24
C GLY A 37 -19.78 -7.86 0.20
N ASN A 38 -18.63 -8.36 0.33
CA ASN A 38 -17.37 -7.73 0.57
C ASN A 38 -17.09 -6.71 -0.53
N ASP A 39 -17.48 -5.48 -0.27
CA ASP A 39 -17.48 -4.46 -1.28
C ASP A 39 -16.08 -3.81 -1.33
N MET A 40 -15.26 -4.22 -2.30
CA MET A 40 -14.01 -3.51 -2.64
C MET A 40 -14.28 -2.20 -3.40
N ARG A 41 -15.53 -1.78 -3.50
CA ARG A 41 -15.95 -0.53 -4.14
C ARG A 41 -15.64 0.67 -3.27
N ASN A 42 -15.50 1.82 -3.91
CA ASN A 42 -15.26 3.11 -3.26
C ASN A 42 -13.93 3.20 -2.48
N GLN A 43 -12.94 2.39 -2.83
CA GLN A 43 -11.60 2.51 -2.25
C GLN A 43 -10.84 3.69 -2.86
N THR A 44 -9.96 4.29 -2.08
CA THR A 44 -8.95 5.23 -2.57
C THR A 44 -7.61 4.52 -2.65
N VAL A 45 -7.09 4.33 -3.86
CA VAL A 45 -5.84 3.61 -4.11
C VAL A 45 -4.73 4.59 -4.46
N LEU A 46 -3.61 4.49 -3.77
CA LEU A 46 -2.38 5.21 -4.10
C LEU A 46 -1.59 4.41 -5.14
N PHE A 47 -1.44 4.97 -6.34
CA PHE A 47 -0.56 4.44 -7.37
C PHE A 47 0.74 5.25 -7.40
N ILE A 48 1.83 4.65 -6.96
CA ILE A 48 3.16 5.26 -6.90
C ILE A 48 3.91 4.90 -8.18
N MET A 49 4.34 5.90 -8.93
CA MET A 49 4.90 5.74 -10.26
C MET A 49 6.07 6.71 -10.50
N ASN A 50 6.84 6.47 -11.54
CA ASN A 50 7.85 7.40 -12.08
C ASN A 50 7.43 7.94 -13.45
N GLU A 51 8.28 8.76 -14.05
CA GLU A 51 8.03 9.35 -15.38
C GLU A 51 8.03 8.30 -16.50
N ALA A 52 8.75 7.17 -16.30
CA ALA A 52 8.87 6.09 -17.29
C ALA A 52 7.70 5.09 -17.23
N THR A 53 6.82 5.17 -16.22
CA THR A 53 5.63 4.33 -16.16
C THR A 53 4.82 4.43 -17.43
N THR A 54 4.48 3.30 -18.04
CA THR A 54 3.83 3.28 -19.36
C THR A 54 2.38 3.73 -19.28
N ASP A 55 1.87 4.25 -20.41
CA ASP A 55 0.44 4.61 -20.51
C ASP A 55 -0.47 3.39 -20.35
N ASP A 56 -0.02 2.22 -20.82
CA ASP A 56 -0.78 0.98 -20.70
C ASP A 56 -0.93 0.53 -19.25
N GLU A 57 0.13 0.62 -18.44
CA GLU A 57 0.05 0.34 -17.01
C GLU A 57 -0.90 1.31 -16.30
N ALA A 58 -0.81 2.62 -16.64
CA ALA A 58 -1.71 3.62 -16.08
C ALA A 58 -3.18 3.38 -16.50
N ARG A 59 -3.45 2.99 -17.75
CA ARG A 59 -4.79 2.63 -18.21
C ARG A 59 -5.34 1.40 -17.50
N GLN A 60 -4.53 0.35 -17.34
CA GLN A 60 -4.98 -0.86 -16.67
C GLN A 60 -5.47 -0.61 -15.25
N ILE A 61 -4.71 0.17 -14.46
CA ILE A 61 -5.14 0.48 -13.10
C ILE A 61 -6.35 1.44 -13.09
N ALA A 62 -6.39 2.42 -14.01
CA ALA A 62 -7.50 3.34 -14.13
C ALA A 62 -8.81 2.61 -14.50
N ALA A 63 -8.79 1.77 -15.54
CA ALA A 63 -9.95 0.98 -15.94
C ALA A 63 -10.46 0.07 -14.82
N ARG A 64 -9.54 -0.53 -14.05
CA ARG A 64 -9.89 -1.37 -12.90
C ARG A 64 -10.55 -0.56 -11.78
N ALA A 65 -10.02 0.64 -11.49
CA ALA A 65 -10.58 1.54 -10.50
C ALA A 65 -11.98 2.02 -10.91
N ALA A 66 -12.17 2.41 -12.18
CA ALA A 66 -13.48 2.78 -12.72
C ALA A 66 -14.51 1.66 -12.57
N GLY A 67 -14.13 0.41 -12.91
CA GLY A 67 -15.01 -0.77 -12.79
C GLY A 67 -15.47 -1.06 -11.36
N GLN A 68 -14.77 -0.53 -10.35
CA GLN A 68 -15.11 -0.70 -8.93
C GLN A 68 -15.54 0.62 -8.26
N ASN A 69 -15.80 1.66 -9.03
CA ASN A 69 -16.12 2.99 -8.50
C ASN A 69 -15.09 3.49 -7.46
N SER A 70 -13.84 3.12 -7.63
CA SER A 70 -12.73 3.47 -6.74
C SER A 70 -12.00 4.70 -7.27
N ARG A 71 -11.39 5.45 -6.34
CA ARG A 71 -10.61 6.65 -6.65
C ARG A 71 -9.13 6.32 -6.74
N LEU A 72 -8.41 6.93 -7.70
CA LEU A 72 -6.96 6.84 -7.79
C LEU A 72 -6.28 8.14 -7.34
N ILE A 73 -5.23 7.99 -6.54
CA ILE A 73 -4.25 9.04 -6.30
C ILE A 73 -2.96 8.60 -6.99
N CYS A 74 -2.68 9.18 -8.16
CA CYS A 74 -1.45 8.91 -8.90
C CYS A 74 -0.32 9.83 -8.38
N LEU A 75 0.73 9.25 -7.82
CA LEU A 75 1.90 9.96 -7.33
C LEU A 75 3.10 9.71 -8.27
N ILE A 76 3.43 10.71 -9.09
CA ILE A 76 4.60 10.65 -9.99
C ILE A 76 5.82 11.17 -9.23
N LEU A 77 6.79 10.30 -8.99
CA LEU A 77 8.07 10.62 -8.40
C LEU A 77 9.09 10.93 -9.50
N SER A 78 9.72 12.07 -9.39
CA SER A 78 10.80 12.52 -10.29
C SER A 78 12.01 12.88 -9.44
N MET A 79 13.12 12.16 -9.65
CA MET A 79 14.32 12.43 -8.88
C MET A 79 15.02 13.70 -9.38
N VAL A 80 15.31 14.61 -8.46
CA VAL A 80 16.08 15.84 -8.78
C VAL A 80 17.48 15.44 -9.25
N PRO A 81 17.96 15.96 -10.38
CA PRO A 81 19.33 15.72 -10.82
C PRO A 81 20.34 16.08 -9.74
N THR A 82 21.26 15.17 -9.48
CA THR A 82 22.30 15.40 -8.48
C THR A 82 23.15 16.58 -8.88
N TYR A 83 23.31 17.56 -7.97
CA TYR A 83 24.18 18.69 -8.20
C TYR A 83 25.62 18.21 -8.38
N PRO A 84 26.31 18.55 -9.49
CA PRO A 84 27.67 18.05 -9.78
C PRO A 84 28.68 18.74 -8.84
N ILE A 85 28.89 18.17 -7.67
CA ILE A 85 29.85 18.69 -6.65
C ILE A 85 31.31 18.68 -7.19
N SER A 86 31.60 17.83 -8.17
CA SER A 86 32.94 17.68 -8.75
C SER A 86 33.48 18.92 -9.51
N SER A 87 32.63 19.93 -9.75
CA SER A 87 33.02 21.17 -10.44
C SER A 87 33.57 22.26 -9.50
N PHE A 88 33.59 22.02 -8.20
CA PHE A 88 34.11 22.97 -7.22
C PHE A 88 35.62 22.77 -7.01
N GLY A 89 36.42 23.47 -7.76
CA GLY A 89 37.69 23.92 -7.23
C GLY A 89 37.41 24.79 -6.02
N VAL A 90 38.05 24.52 -4.86
CA VAL A 90 37.96 25.34 -3.67
C VAL A 90 38.39 26.77 -4.02
N LEU A 91 37.42 27.62 -4.34
CA LEU A 91 37.71 29.05 -4.52
C LEU A 91 37.81 29.69 -3.13
N PRO A 92 38.87 30.47 -2.84
CA PRO A 92 39.11 31.05 -1.52
C PRO A 92 38.11 32.12 -1.06
N TYR A 93 37.15 32.47 -1.90
CA TYR A 93 36.10 33.46 -1.63
C TYR A 93 34.78 33.04 -2.27
N GLY A 94 34.02 32.35 -1.63
CA GLY A 94 32.60 32.15 -1.37
C GLY A 94 31.53 32.61 -2.36
N SER A 95 31.63 32.46 -3.66
CA SER A 95 30.48 32.43 -4.53
C SER A 95 30.26 31.00 -5.01
N MET A 96 29.18 30.35 -4.57
CA MET A 96 28.70 29.11 -5.18
C MET A 96 28.11 29.48 -6.57
N ASP A 97 28.92 29.43 -7.59
CA ASP A 97 28.37 29.48 -8.93
C ASP A 97 27.63 28.18 -9.22
N VAL A 98 26.34 28.30 -9.53
CA VAL A 98 25.50 27.19 -9.98
C VAL A 98 26.13 26.63 -11.26
N ALA A 99 26.35 25.30 -11.30
CA ALA A 99 26.95 24.68 -12.51
C ALA A 99 26.19 25.11 -13.76
N PRO A 100 26.86 25.60 -14.81
CA PRO A 100 26.20 25.96 -16.04
C PRO A 100 25.39 24.78 -16.59
N GLY A 101 24.12 25.04 -16.94
CA GLY A 101 23.22 24.01 -17.46
C GLY A 101 22.35 23.29 -16.43
N TRP A 102 22.67 23.31 -15.12
CA TRP A 102 21.87 22.65 -14.11
C TRP A 102 20.48 23.29 -13.90
N ALA A 103 20.40 24.61 -13.99
CA ALA A 103 19.12 25.32 -13.89
C ALA A 103 18.22 25.01 -15.11
N GLU A 104 18.81 24.90 -16.30
CA GLU A 104 18.10 24.48 -17.51
C GLU A 104 17.63 23.04 -17.43
N GLU A 105 18.43 22.14 -16.88
CA GLU A 105 18.07 20.73 -16.67
C GLU A 105 16.89 20.60 -15.72
N ILE A 106 16.90 21.31 -14.58
CA ILE A 106 15.75 21.37 -13.65
C ILE A 106 14.51 21.95 -14.33
N ALA A 107 14.65 23.01 -15.12
CA ALA A 107 13.54 23.62 -15.84
C ALA A 107 12.93 22.66 -16.88
N GLN A 108 13.78 21.93 -17.59
CA GLN A 108 13.37 20.92 -18.56
C GLN A 108 12.67 19.75 -17.86
N GLN A 109 13.22 19.24 -16.76
CA GLN A 109 12.60 18.17 -15.97
C GLN A 109 11.22 18.58 -15.47
N ARG A 110 11.06 19.79 -14.91
CA ARG A 110 9.75 20.31 -14.48
C ARG A 110 8.75 20.36 -15.63
N LYS A 111 9.18 20.76 -16.83
CA LYS A 111 8.32 20.78 -18.01
C LYS A 111 7.89 19.37 -18.44
N MET A 112 8.81 18.41 -18.41
CA MET A 112 8.50 17.01 -18.72
C MET A 112 7.55 16.41 -17.69
N LEU A 113 7.79 16.64 -16.40
CA LEU A 113 6.96 16.19 -15.31
C LEU A 113 5.53 16.74 -15.39
N LYS A 114 5.40 18.04 -15.73
CA LYS A 114 4.08 18.65 -15.97
C LYS A 114 3.36 17.98 -17.14
N LYS A 115 4.05 17.78 -18.27
CA LYS A 115 3.48 17.09 -19.45
C LYS A 115 3.05 15.66 -19.08
N ARG A 116 3.86 14.94 -18.29
CA ARG A 116 3.52 13.59 -17.83
C ARG A 116 2.29 13.60 -16.95
N SER A 117 2.19 14.55 -16.01
CA SER A 117 1.01 14.71 -15.15
C SER A 117 -0.27 14.96 -15.96
N GLU A 118 -0.21 15.82 -16.97
CA GLU A 118 -1.33 16.10 -17.88
C GLU A 118 -1.73 14.84 -18.68
N ALA A 119 -0.77 14.04 -19.14
CA ALA A 119 -1.05 12.80 -19.86
C ALA A 119 -1.75 11.76 -18.96
N ILE A 120 -1.29 11.56 -17.71
CA ILE A 120 -1.93 10.67 -16.74
C ILE A 120 -3.33 11.17 -16.40
N GLN A 121 -3.53 12.48 -16.19
CA GLN A 121 -4.85 13.05 -15.95
C GLN A 121 -5.81 12.76 -17.12
N SER A 122 -5.36 12.89 -18.37
CA SER A 122 -6.16 12.55 -19.54
C SER A 122 -6.51 11.05 -19.61
N ILE A 123 -5.62 10.17 -19.15
CA ILE A 123 -5.90 8.73 -19.05
C ILE A 123 -7.01 8.49 -18.02
N LEU A 124 -6.94 9.08 -16.81
CA LEU A 124 -7.98 8.94 -15.80
C LEU A 124 -9.36 9.39 -16.34
N GLU A 125 -9.38 10.53 -17.02
CA GLU A 125 -10.60 11.09 -17.63
C GLU A 125 -11.16 10.15 -18.73
N SER A 126 -10.29 9.62 -19.61
CA SER A 126 -10.71 8.73 -20.69
C SER A 126 -11.28 7.40 -20.21
N GLU A 127 -10.76 6.89 -19.08
CA GLU A 127 -11.23 5.67 -18.44
C GLU A 127 -12.42 5.91 -17.49
N GLY A 128 -12.84 7.17 -17.31
CA GLY A 128 -13.94 7.54 -16.40
C GLY A 128 -13.60 7.32 -14.93
N THR A 129 -12.31 7.37 -14.58
CA THR A 129 -11.82 7.13 -13.21
C THR A 129 -11.76 8.44 -12.44
N SER A 130 -12.38 8.47 -11.26
CA SER A 130 -12.19 9.57 -10.32
C SER A 130 -10.77 9.52 -9.76
N GLY A 131 -10.05 10.63 -9.78
CA GLY A 131 -8.69 10.66 -9.24
C GLY A 131 -7.98 11.98 -9.35
N ASP A 132 -6.82 12.05 -8.69
CA ASP A 132 -5.91 13.20 -8.71
C ASP A 132 -4.51 12.73 -9.13
N VAL A 133 -3.81 13.59 -9.85
CA VAL A 133 -2.40 13.37 -10.23
C VAL A 133 -1.52 14.36 -9.48
N HIS A 134 -0.60 13.83 -8.71
CA HIS A 134 0.40 14.59 -7.97
C HIS A 134 1.78 14.27 -8.53
N ALA A 135 2.44 15.26 -9.07
CA ALA A 135 3.79 15.15 -9.58
C ALA A 135 4.75 15.85 -8.60
N VAL A 136 5.73 15.13 -8.08
CA VAL A 136 6.66 15.62 -7.07
C VAL A 136 8.09 15.39 -7.53
N SER A 137 8.85 16.49 -7.60
CA SER A 137 10.30 16.43 -7.79
C SER A 137 10.95 16.44 -6.41
N CYS A 138 11.69 15.40 -6.05
CA CYS A 138 12.27 15.21 -4.72
C CYS A 138 13.68 14.58 -4.79
N VAL A 139 14.42 14.70 -3.71
CA VAL A 139 15.67 13.95 -3.52
C VAL A 139 15.37 12.55 -2.97
N PRO A 140 16.23 11.54 -3.17
CA PRO A 140 15.97 10.17 -2.72
C PRO A 140 15.62 10.04 -1.24
N SER A 141 16.20 10.87 -0.35
CA SER A 141 15.92 10.89 1.08
C SER A 141 14.47 11.26 1.42
N ASP A 142 13.77 11.97 0.54
CA ASP A 142 12.43 12.51 0.81
C ASP A 142 11.32 11.60 0.28
N VAL A 143 11.64 10.65 -0.61
CA VAL A 143 10.67 9.73 -1.23
C VAL A 143 9.79 9.07 -0.18
N ARG A 144 10.40 8.54 0.87
CA ARG A 144 9.71 7.85 1.95
C ARG A 144 8.62 8.73 2.59
N SER A 145 8.95 9.95 2.99
CA SER A 145 8.01 10.87 3.63
C SER A 145 6.95 11.42 2.67
N VAL A 146 7.33 11.65 1.41
CA VAL A 146 6.40 12.08 0.34
C VAL A 146 5.33 11.04 0.11
N VAL A 147 5.73 9.75 -0.01
CA VAL A 147 4.83 8.63 -0.20
C VAL A 147 3.96 8.42 1.04
N ALA A 148 4.56 8.35 2.23
CA ALA A 148 3.84 8.17 3.49
C ALA A 148 2.72 9.19 3.67
N ARG A 149 3.01 10.46 3.42
CA ARG A 149 2.02 11.54 3.53
C ARG A 149 0.80 11.33 2.62
N ARG A 150 0.99 10.79 1.41
CA ARG A 150 -0.13 10.50 0.50
C ARG A 150 -0.90 9.25 0.93
N ALA A 151 -0.18 8.26 1.43
CA ALA A 151 -0.75 7.00 1.89
C ALA A 151 -1.70 7.16 3.10
N LEU A 152 -1.53 8.19 3.94
CA LEU A 152 -2.37 8.41 5.13
C LEU A 152 -3.88 8.56 4.86
N VAL A 153 -4.27 8.90 3.63
CA VAL A 153 -5.68 9.12 3.24
C VAL A 153 -6.13 8.15 2.14
N CYS A 154 -5.45 7.03 2.02
CA CYS A 154 -5.76 5.97 1.07
C CYS A 154 -6.13 4.68 1.81
N ASP A 155 -6.72 3.73 1.08
CA ASP A 155 -7.11 2.41 1.61
C ASP A 155 -6.09 1.33 1.26
N ALA A 156 -5.36 1.50 0.15
CA ALA A 156 -4.28 0.62 -0.27
C ALA A 156 -3.31 1.36 -1.18
N ALA A 157 -2.11 0.82 -1.34
CA ALA A 157 -1.11 1.33 -2.28
C ALA A 157 -0.61 0.24 -3.23
N THR A 158 -0.17 0.66 -4.40
CA THR A 158 0.61 -0.16 -5.34
C THR A 158 1.72 0.68 -5.98
N VAL A 159 2.75 0.02 -6.49
CA VAL A 159 3.91 0.66 -7.11
C VAL A 159 4.05 0.17 -8.53
N SER A 160 4.36 1.08 -9.47
CA SER A 160 4.59 0.72 -10.86
C SER A 160 5.82 -0.17 -11.03
N GLN A 161 5.78 -1.02 -12.06
CA GLN A 161 6.92 -1.87 -12.40
C GLN A 161 8.13 -1.03 -12.80
N SER A 162 7.92 0.03 -13.57
CA SER A 162 9.02 0.92 -14.01
C SER A 162 9.73 1.60 -12.84
N LEU A 163 9.03 2.00 -11.78
CA LEU A 163 9.74 2.56 -10.61
C LEU A 163 10.64 1.52 -9.94
N ARG A 164 10.22 0.26 -9.90
CA ARG A 164 11.04 -0.85 -9.38
C ARG A 164 12.28 -1.09 -10.22
N ASP A 165 12.11 -1.11 -11.55
CA ASP A 165 13.16 -1.52 -12.49
C ASP A 165 14.18 -0.39 -12.71
N ASP A 166 13.71 0.87 -12.81
CA ASP A 166 14.55 2.02 -13.15
C ASP A 166 15.21 2.67 -11.93
N ASP A 167 14.55 2.64 -10.75
CA ASP A 167 15.06 3.27 -9.52
C ASP A 167 14.75 2.40 -8.29
N PRO A 168 15.52 1.32 -8.08
CA PRO A 168 15.33 0.42 -6.94
C PRO A 168 15.41 1.11 -5.57
N ASP A 169 16.22 2.16 -5.43
CA ASP A 169 16.35 2.89 -4.16
C ASP A 169 15.08 3.69 -3.85
N ALA A 170 14.54 4.39 -4.86
CA ALA A 170 13.26 5.08 -4.72
C ALA A 170 12.10 4.09 -4.51
N PHE A 171 12.12 2.93 -5.19
CA PHE A 171 11.16 1.85 -4.95
C PHE A 171 11.20 1.38 -3.49
N HIS A 172 12.37 1.06 -2.95
CA HIS A 172 12.51 0.63 -1.55
C HIS A 172 12.09 1.73 -0.57
N ALA A 173 12.43 2.99 -0.85
CA ALA A 173 11.99 4.12 -0.03
C ALA A 173 10.46 4.28 -0.06
N ALA A 174 9.82 4.11 -1.22
CA ALA A 174 8.37 4.15 -1.37
C ALA A 174 7.68 3.01 -0.60
N VAL A 175 8.17 1.77 -0.74
CA VAL A 175 7.71 0.59 0.03
C VAL A 175 7.80 0.85 1.54
N ASN A 176 8.94 1.37 2.01
CA ASN A 176 9.12 1.72 3.42
C ASN A 176 8.16 2.84 3.88
N GLY A 177 7.91 3.84 3.05
CA GLY A 177 6.95 4.90 3.34
C GLY A 177 5.53 4.37 3.55
N VAL A 178 5.09 3.46 2.69
CA VAL A 178 3.78 2.82 2.85
C VAL A 178 3.75 1.94 4.09
N LEU A 179 4.68 1.00 4.23
CA LEU A 179 4.59 -0.04 5.25
C LEU A 179 4.87 0.46 6.68
N PHE A 180 5.76 1.45 6.87
CA PHE A 180 6.14 1.91 8.21
C PHE A 180 5.49 3.22 8.65
N GLU A 181 5.06 4.05 7.71
CA GLU A 181 4.58 5.40 8.03
C GLU A 181 3.12 5.63 7.62
N SER A 182 2.43 4.57 7.20
CA SER A 182 1.00 4.65 6.92
C SER A 182 0.25 3.40 7.43
N PRO A 183 -1.08 3.50 7.60
CA PRO A 183 -1.89 2.39 8.10
C PRO A 183 -2.34 1.41 7.02
N ILE A 184 -2.00 1.65 5.75
CA ILE A 184 -2.57 0.93 4.62
C ILE A 184 -1.68 -0.23 4.14
N PRO A 185 -2.26 -1.28 3.54
CA PRO A 185 -1.50 -2.34 2.91
C PRO A 185 -0.86 -1.88 1.60
N LEU A 186 0.26 -2.54 1.27
CA LEU A 186 0.92 -2.44 -0.02
C LEU A 186 0.66 -3.70 -0.84
N VAL A 187 0.23 -3.54 -2.08
CA VAL A 187 0.08 -4.64 -3.04
C VAL A 187 1.16 -4.50 -4.12
N LEU A 188 1.93 -5.55 -4.32
CA LEU A 188 2.96 -5.63 -5.37
C LEU A 188 2.61 -6.71 -6.38
N ASN A 189 3.08 -6.55 -7.62
CA ASN A 189 2.87 -7.47 -8.75
C ASN A 189 1.41 -7.69 -9.13
N GLY A 190 0.54 -6.74 -8.82
CA GLY A 190 -0.88 -6.74 -9.10
C GLY A 190 -1.55 -5.50 -8.56
N LEU A 191 -2.87 -5.45 -8.66
CA LEU A 191 -3.64 -4.28 -8.23
C LEU A 191 -4.39 -4.60 -6.92
N PRO A 192 -4.49 -3.62 -6.00
CA PRO A 192 -5.29 -3.77 -4.78
C PRO A 192 -6.77 -4.10 -5.04
N LEU A 193 -7.23 -3.77 -6.23
CA LEU A 193 -8.61 -3.94 -6.70
C LEU A 193 -8.89 -5.31 -7.36
N ASP A 194 -7.89 -6.18 -7.47
CA ASP A 194 -8.10 -7.50 -8.04
C ASP A 194 -8.84 -8.42 -7.06
N GLN A 195 -9.70 -9.29 -7.60
CA GLN A 195 -10.41 -10.30 -6.82
C GLN A 195 -9.68 -11.64 -6.98
N PRO A 196 -9.00 -12.12 -5.93
CA PRO A 196 -8.32 -13.40 -5.97
C PRO A 196 -9.32 -14.56 -5.88
N GLU A 197 -8.98 -15.69 -6.52
CA GLU A 197 -9.73 -16.94 -6.37
C GLU A 197 -9.16 -17.81 -5.24
N CYS A 198 -7.83 -17.90 -5.12
CA CYS A 198 -7.14 -18.67 -4.10
C CYS A 198 -6.09 -17.79 -3.41
N VAL A 199 -6.21 -17.63 -2.10
CA VAL A 199 -5.30 -16.80 -1.32
C VAL A 199 -4.44 -17.66 -0.41
N PHE A 200 -3.11 -17.50 -0.50
CA PHE A 200 -2.17 -18.05 0.47
C PHE A 200 -1.85 -17.00 1.55
N LEU A 201 -2.32 -17.23 2.79
CA LEU A 201 -2.07 -16.33 3.91
C LEU A 201 -0.92 -16.90 4.76
N ALA A 202 0.26 -16.27 4.68
CA ALA A 202 1.42 -16.63 5.48
C ALA A 202 1.25 -16.10 6.92
N TRP A 203 1.21 -17.05 7.88
CA TRP A 203 0.86 -16.76 9.26
C TRP A 203 1.96 -17.15 10.25
N ASN A 204 2.28 -16.24 11.17
CA ASN A 204 3.28 -16.47 12.22
C ASN A 204 2.87 -15.89 13.59
N THR A 205 1.58 -15.70 13.87
CA THR A 205 1.02 -15.12 15.12
C THR A 205 1.55 -13.73 15.52
N GLU A 206 2.30 -13.06 14.65
CA GLU A 206 2.81 -11.71 14.92
C GLU A 206 1.84 -10.61 14.47
N LEU A 207 1.98 -9.43 15.06
CA LEU A 207 1.13 -8.29 14.76
C LEU A 207 1.10 -7.90 13.27
N PRO A 208 2.22 -7.88 12.52
CA PRO A 208 2.18 -7.59 11.09
C PRO A 208 1.34 -8.60 10.29
N ALA A 209 1.42 -9.89 10.60
CA ALA A 209 0.60 -10.91 9.93
C ALA A 209 -0.89 -10.72 10.24
N SER A 210 -1.22 -10.37 11.48
CA SER A 210 -2.60 -10.03 11.86
C SER A 210 -3.10 -8.78 11.12
N ARG A 211 -2.30 -7.72 11.03
CA ARG A 211 -2.64 -6.51 10.28
C ARG A 211 -2.85 -6.81 8.80
N ALA A 212 -2.01 -7.65 8.20
CA ALA A 212 -2.17 -8.06 6.81
C ALA A 212 -3.47 -8.86 6.59
N ALA A 213 -3.80 -9.78 7.48
CA ALA A 213 -5.07 -10.52 7.43
C ALA A 213 -6.29 -9.59 7.54
N HIS A 214 -6.26 -8.61 8.45
CA HIS A 214 -7.33 -7.61 8.58
C HIS A 214 -7.43 -6.71 7.35
N ALA A 215 -6.30 -6.21 6.84
CA ALA A 215 -6.28 -5.37 5.64
C ALA A 215 -6.75 -6.11 4.38
N ALA A 216 -6.41 -7.41 4.27
CA ALA A 216 -6.82 -8.26 3.16
C ALA A 216 -8.24 -8.82 3.30
N LEU A 217 -8.94 -8.60 4.41
CA LEU A 217 -10.24 -9.22 4.68
C LEU A 217 -11.24 -9.09 3.52
N PRO A 218 -11.35 -7.96 2.82
CA PRO A 218 -12.16 -7.86 1.62
C PRO A 218 -11.80 -8.89 0.55
N MET A 219 -10.56 -9.09 0.26
CA MET A 219 -10.07 -10.06 -0.73
C MET A 219 -10.26 -11.51 -0.24
N LEU A 220 -9.98 -11.75 1.06
CA LEU A 220 -10.15 -13.07 1.68
C LEU A 220 -11.60 -13.56 1.63
N LYS A 221 -12.57 -12.65 1.81
CA LYS A 221 -14.00 -12.97 1.71
C LYS A 221 -14.47 -13.19 0.27
N ALA A 222 -13.84 -12.54 -0.71
CA ALA A 222 -14.15 -12.71 -2.13
C ALA A 222 -13.55 -13.99 -2.71
N ALA A 223 -12.47 -14.50 -2.11
CA ALA A 223 -11.78 -15.70 -2.56
C ALA A 223 -12.64 -16.96 -2.40
N LYS A 224 -12.46 -17.93 -3.32
CA LYS A 224 -13.08 -19.25 -3.22
C LYS A 224 -12.48 -20.07 -2.07
N GLU A 225 -11.16 -19.89 -1.84
CA GLU A 225 -10.41 -20.58 -0.81
C GLU A 225 -9.30 -19.69 -0.24
N VAL A 226 -9.11 -19.79 1.09
CA VAL A 226 -8.01 -19.17 1.83
C VAL A 226 -7.19 -20.26 2.49
N ILE A 227 -5.91 -20.36 2.15
CA ILE A 227 -4.98 -21.33 2.71
C ILE A 227 -4.07 -20.60 3.70
N ILE A 228 -4.21 -20.92 4.98
CA ILE A 228 -3.32 -20.42 6.03
C ILE A 228 -2.08 -21.32 6.05
N GLY A 229 -0.91 -20.73 5.79
CA GLY A 229 0.38 -21.43 5.81
C GLY A 229 1.27 -20.92 6.94
N SER A 230 1.65 -21.79 7.87
CA SER A 230 2.65 -21.51 8.91
C SER A 230 3.92 -22.32 8.66
N PHE A 231 5.09 -21.70 8.84
CA PHE A 231 6.39 -22.31 8.62
C PHE A 231 7.12 -22.48 9.95
N ASP A 232 7.55 -23.72 10.24
CA ASP A 232 8.22 -24.10 11.49
C ASP A 232 7.52 -23.54 12.75
N PRO A 233 6.17 -23.65 12.88
CA PRO A 233 5.48 -23.07 14.01
C PRO A 233 5.87 -23.78 15.32
N ILE A 234 6.00 -23.01 16.39
CA ILE A 234 6.26 -23.54 17.72
C ILE A 234 4.91 -23.72 18.44
N ALA A 235 4.41 -24.96 18.41
CA ALA A 235 3.09 -25.34 18.90
C ALA A 235 3.03 -25.36 20.44
N THR A 236 3.12 -24.18 21.07
CA THR A 236 2.94 -23.97 22.51
C THR A 236 1.98 -22.82 22.75
N GLU A 237 1.23 -22.85 23.86
CA GLU A 237 0.27 -21.81 24.19
C GLU A 237 0.88 -20.40 24.26
N LEU A 238 2.18 -20.31 24.63
CA LEU A 238 2.88 -19.03 24.79
C LEU A 238 3.49 -18.49 23.48
N GLN A 239 3.43 -19.26 22.37
CA GLN A 239 4.00 -18.87 21.08
C GLN A 239 2.94 -18.92 19.97
N ASP A 240 2.92 -19.98 19.15
CA ASP A 240 2.00 -20.03 17.99
C ASP A 240 0.65 -20.71 18.30
N GLY A 241 0.40 -20.99 19.59
CA GLY A 241 -0.77 -21.71 20.06
C GLY A 241 -0.60 -23.21 19.93
N GLU A 242 -1.42 -23.99 20.67
CA GLU A 242 -1.39 -25.46 20.60
C GLU A 242 -1.69 -25.99 19.20
N ASN A 243 -2.52 -25.26 18.44
CA ASN A 243 -2.84 -25.56 17.04
C ASN A 243 -2.60 -24.32 16.18
N PRO A 244 -1.39 -24.10 15.68
CA PRO A 244 -1.01 -22.92 14.93
C PRO A 244 -1.95 -22.61 13.76
N GLY A 245 -2.45 -21.38 13.70
CA GLY A 245 -3.39 -20.93 12.69
C GLY A 245 -4.87 -21.20 12.98
N SER A 246 -5.22 -21.98 14.02
CA SER A 246 -6.61 -22.36 14.32
C SER A 246 -7.49 -21.17 14.69
N ASP A 247 -6.98 -20.21 15.46
CA ASP A 247 -7.75 -19.05 15.89
C ASP A 247 -7.99 -18.08 14.74
N LEU A 248 -7.00 -17.92 13.86
CA LEU A 248 -7.16 -17.18 12.60
C LEU A 248 -8.20 -17.85 11.71
N ALA A 249 -8.16 -19.19 11.58
CA ALA A 249 -9.13 -19.92 10.77
C ALA A 249 -10.56 -19.78 11.32
N LYS A 250 -10.75 -19.87 12.63
CA LYS A 250 -12.06 -19.63 13.28
C LYS A 250 -12.55 -18.22 12.99
N TRP A 251 -11.68 -17.21 13.14
CA TRP A 251 -12.04 -15.83 12.85
C TRP A 251 -12.43 -15.64 11.38
N LEU A 252 -11.63 -16.12 10.43
CA LEU A 252 -11.93 -16.04 8.99
C LEU A 252 -13.20 -16.79 8.62
N SER A 253 -13.42 -18.00 9.17
CA SER A 253 -14.67 -18.75 8.96
C SER A 253 -15.88 -17.99 9.48
N HIS A 254 -15.77 -17.33 10.63
CA HIS A 254 -16.82 -16.45 11.14
C HIS A 254 -17.09 -15.25 10.21
N GLN A 255 -16.08 -14.78 9.49
CA GLN A 255 -16.21 -13.76 8.46
C GLN A 255 -16.78 -14.30 7.14
N GLY A 256 -17.04 -15.59 7.01
CA GLY A 256 -17.61 -16.25 5.83
C GLY A 256 -16.56 -16.76 4.82
N CYS A 257 -15.27 -16.82 5.19
CA CYS A 257 -14.24 -17.38 4.33
C CYS A 257 -14.24 -18.92 4.39
N THR A 258 -13.92 -19.57 3.25
CA THR A 258 -13.59 -21.00 3.21
C THR A 258 -12.10 -21.15 3.48
N VAL A 259 -11.72 -21.82 4.57
CA VAL A 259 -10.35 -21.81 5.08
C VAL A 259 -9.77 -23.21 5.23
N THR A 260 -8.54 -23.39 4.77
CA THR A 260 -7.70 -24.58 4.99
C THR A 260 -6.44 -24.18 5.78
N ILE A 261 -6.01 -24.99 6.75
CA ILE A 261 -4.80 -24.73 7.56
C ILE A 261 -3.74 -25.73 7.17
N ASN A 262 -2.53 -25.25 6.85
CA ASN A 262 -1.38 -26.06 6.58
C ASN A 262 -0.16 -25.62 7.39
N GLN A 263 0.61 -26.57 7.88
CA GLN A 263 1.89 -26.33 8.54
C GLN A 263 3.00 -26.95 7.69
N TYR A 264 4.05 -26.20 7.47
CA TYR A 264 5.14 -26.61 6.59
C TYR A 264 6.49 -26.54 7.32
N PRO A 265 7.34 -27.55 7.18
CA PRO A 265 8.74 -27.40 7.56
C PRO A 265 9.44 -26.51 6.52
N SER A 266 10.29 -25.57 6.98
CA SER A 266 11.14 -24.80 6.06
C SER A 266 12.31 -25.62 5.52
N GLY A 267 12.70 -26.66 6.26
CA GLY A 267 13.89 -27.44 5.92
C GLY A 267 15.21 -26.64 5.99
N GLY A 268 15.17 -25.47 6.63
CA GLY A 268 16.31 -24.53 6.69
C GLY A 268 16.40 -23.58 5.49
N GLU A 269 15.42 -23.63 4.59
CA GLU A 269 15.33 -22.68 3.48
C GLU A 269 14.84 -21.30 3.96
N GLU A 270 15.07 -20.28 3.13
CA GLU A 270 14.56 -18.92 3.37
C GLU A 270 13.04 -18.91 3.31
N ILE A 271 12.38 -18.37 4.33
CA ILE A 271 10.91 -18.42 4.48
C ILE A 271 10.17 -17.79 3.29
N GLY A 272 10.69 -16.70 2.68
CA GLY A 272 10.08 -16.10 1.50
C GLY A 272 10.10 -17.03 0.29
N ALA A 273 11.16 -17.85 0.13
CA ALA A 273 11.22 -18.90 -0.88
C ALA A 273 10.18 -19.99 -0.60
N CYS A 274 10.08 -20.44 0.66
CA CYS A 274 9.07 -21.41 1.08
C CYS A 274 7.64 -20.88 0.79
N ILE A 275 7.35 -19.63 1.13
CA ILE A 275 6.05 -18.99 0.86
C ILE A 275 5.73 -19.03 -0.64
N ARG A 276 6.66 -18.59 -1.50
CA ARG A 276 6.44 -18.60 -2.96
C ARG A 276 6.19 -20.01 -3.50
N HIS A 277 7.00 -20.97 -3.04
CA HIS A 277 6.88 -22.37 -3.46
C HIS A 277 5.51 -22.94 -3.07
N ARG A 278 5.10 -22.80 -1.80
CA ARG A 278 3.81 -23.32 -1.33
C ARG A 278 2.62 -22.60 -1.95
N ALA A 279 2.70 -21.28 -2.13
CA ALA A 279 1.67 -20.54 -2.85
C ALA A 279 1.49 -21.04 -4.29
N ALA A 280 2.59 -21.32 -5.00
CA ALA A 280 2.54 -21.86 -6.35
C ALA A 280 1.98 -23.31 -6.38
N GLU A 281 2.35 -24.17 -5.43
CA GLU A 281 1.83 -25.54 -5.33
C GLU A 281 0.31 -25.60 -5.16
N VAL A 282 -0.26 -24.66 -4.40
CA VAL A 282 -1.70 -24.60 -4.17
C VAL A 282 -2.45 -23.75 -5.21
N GLY A 283 -1.74 -23.20 -6.19
CA GLY A 283 -2.31 -22.36 -7.22
C GLY A 283 -2.84 -21.01 -6.70
N ALA A 284 -2.24 -20.48 -5.62
CA ALA A 284 -2.64 -19.19 -5.09
C ALA A 284 -2.29 -18.05 -6.05
N ASP A 285 -3.24 -17.18 -6.30
CA ASP A 285 -3.11 -15.98 -7.13
C ASP A 285 -2.86 -14.70 -6.31
N LEU A 286 -2.90 -14.81 -4.97
CA LEU A 286 -2.50 -13.77 -4.03
C LEU A 286 -1.82 -14.38 -2.81
N VAL A 287 -0.68 -13.82 -2.42
CA VAL A 287 -0.07 -14.05 -1.10
C VAL A 287 -0.42 -12.87 -0.18
N VAL A 288 -0.87 -13.17 1.03
CA VAL A 288 -1.06 -12.19 2.11
C VAL A 288 -0.05 -12.47 3.20
N MET A 289 0.73 -11.49 3.61
CA MET A 289 1.74 -11.66 4.64
C MET A 289 2.01 -10.39 5.44
N GLY A 290 2.46 -10.55 6.68
CA GLY A 290 3.03 -9.46 7.45
C GLY A 290 4.40 -9.06 6.91
N ALA A 291 4.69 -7.77 6.92
CA ALA A 291 6.02 -7.26 6.64
C ALA A 291 6.75 -6.96 7.96
N PHE A 292 8.04 -7.33 8.06
CA PHE A 292 8.91 -6.99 9.19
C PHE A 292 8.44 -7.51 10.57
N GLY A 293 8.71 -8.77 10.89
CA GLY A 293 8.48 -9.34 12.22
C GLY A 293 9.49 -8.86 13.29
N ARG A 294 9.35 -9.38 14.52
CA ARG A 294 9.97 -8.91 15.79
C ARG A 294 11.46 -8.58 15.80
N SER A 295 12.26 -9.13 14.91
CA SER A 295 13.72 -9.12 15.09
C SER A 295 14.44 -7.88 14.51
N ARG A 296 13.78 -6.92 13.81
CA ARG A 296 14.50 -5.89 13.03
C ARG A 296 13.90 -4.48 13.01
N LEU A 297 13.09 -4.11 13.99
CA LEU A 297 12.56 -2.75 14.15
C LEU A 297 13.62 -1.64 14.28
N GLN A 298 14.88 -1.97 14.61
CA GLN A 298 15.89 -0.96 14.93
C GLN A 298 16.76 -0.49 13.75
N GLN A 299 16.70 -1.11 12.57
CA GLN A 299 17.66 -0.76 11.50
C GLN A 299 17.06 -0.44 10.13
N PHE A 300 15.74 -0.41 9.94
CA PHE A 300 15.09 -0.17 8.63
C PHE A 300 15.62 -1.07 7.49
N VAL A 301 16.25 -2.19 7.83
CA VAL A 301 16.79 -3.15 6.89
C VAL A 301 15.73 -4.21 6.64
N PHE A 302 15.39 -4.43 5.38
CA PHE A 302 14.49 -5.52 4.97
C PHE A 302 14.93 -6.84 5.61
N GLY A 303 14.03 -7.49 6.38
CA GLY A 303 14.22 -8.87 6.81
C GLY A 303 14.29 -9.78 5.58
N GLY A 304 15.01 -10.91 5.66
CA GLY A 304 15.17 -11.83 4.52
C GLY A 304 13.86 -12.10 3.80
N THR A 305 12.81 -12.50 4.53
CA THR A 305 11.49 -12.82 3.97
C THR A 305 10.82 -11.60 3.30
N THR A 306 10.77 -10.44 3.97
CA THR A 306 10.16 -9.24 3.37
C THR A 306 10.92 -8.82 2.13
N ARG A 307 12.26 -8.80 2.18
CA ARG A 307 13.11 -8.46 1.03
C ARG A 307 12.85 -9.40 -0.13
N SER A 308 12.92 -10.70 0.09
CA SER A 308 12.68 -11.73 -0.91
C SER A 308 11.30 -11.58 -1.58
N MET A 309 10.28 -11.19 -0.80
CA MET A 309 8.93 -11.00 -1.30
C MET A 309 8.70 -9.64 -1.97
N THR A 310 9.47 -8.60 -1.66
CA THR A 310 9.43 -7.31 -2.37
C THR A 310 10.21 -7.33 -3.66
N GLU A 311 11.30 -8.09 -3.75
CA GLU A 311 12.15 -8.19 -4.94
C GLU A 311 11.60 -9.13 -6.02
N GLN A 312 10.76 -10.11 -5.65
CA GLN A 312 10.18 -11.06 -6.61
C GLN A 312 9.05 -10.43 -7.44
N THR A 313 8.82 -10.95 -8.66
CA THR A 313 7.79 -10.49 -9.60
C THR A 313 6.80 -11.59 -10.01
N ALA A 314 6.99 -12.82 -9.54
CA ALA A 314 6.23 -13.97 -9.99
C ALA A 314 4.84 -14.08 -9.35
N VAL A 315 4.68 -13.60 -8.11
CA VAL A 315 3.47 -13.76 -7.32
C VAL A 315 2.99 -12.41 -6.83
N LYS A 316 1.68 -12.17 -6.95
CA LYS A 316 1.03 -11.01 -6.34
C LYS A 316 1.10 -11.12 -4.83
N VAL A 317 1.49 -10.04 -4.15
CA VAL A 317 1.61 -10.04 -2.69
C VAL A 317 0.98 -8.80 -2.07
N LEU A 318 0.17 -9.02 -1.03
CA LEU A 318 -0.32 -7.97 -0.13
C LEU A 318 0.47 -8.04 1.18
N MET A 319 1.05 -6.92 1.55
CA MET A 319 1.82 -6.77 2.78
C MET A 319 1.25 -5.66 3.66
N ALA A 320 1.29 -5.86 4.99
CA ALA A 320 1.04 -4.79 5.98
C ALA A 320 2.01 -4.94 7.16
N HIS A 321 2.24 -3.83 7.88
CA HIS A 321 3.17 -3.79 9.02
C HIS A 321 2.48 -3.24 10.28
#